data_3da965a82d386aadb94c851622d8dd82
#
_entry.id   3da965a82d386aadb94c851622d8dd82
#
_cell.length_a   1.000
_cell.length_b   1.000
_cell.length_c   1.000
_cell.angle_alpha   90.00
_cell.angle_beta   90.00
_cell.angle_gamma   90.00
#
_symmetry.space_group_name_H-M   'P 1'
#
loop_
_entity.id
_entity.type
_entity.pdbx_description
1 polymer ?
#
loop_
_entity_poly.entity_id
_entity_poly.type
_entity_poly.pdbx_seq_one_letter_code
_entity_poly.pdbx_strand_id
1 'polypeptide(L)' 'MSVAVGLNKALDKAYESKNLTELLDSPVSALAGVSDGDAEHLAAAFGIKTVRDLGTNKYFKLAQGLVEVGNYAG' A
#
# COMPACT_ATOMS: atom_id res chain seq x y z
N MET A 1 19.60 3.37 6.75
CA MET A 1 19.19 4.26 5.84
C MET A 1 17.71 4.43 5.80
N SER A 2 17.43 5.52 5.69
CA SER A 2 16.08 5.84 5.87
C SER A 2 15.26 5.54 4.63
N VAL A 3 14.40 4.60 4.74
CA VAL A 3 13.39 4.43 3.75
C VAL A 3 12.44 5.58 3.74
N ALA A 4 12.62 6.45 4.68
CA ALA A 4 11.55 7.31 5.06
C ALA A 4 11.50 8.66 4.37
N VAL A 5 12.54 9.11 3.72
CA VAL A 5 12.54 10.48 3.23
C VAL A 5 11.39 10.76 2.28
N GLY A 6 11.09 9.85 1.37
CA GLY A 6 9.95 10.00 0.48
C GLY A 6 8.69 9.34 0.99
N LEU A 7 8.82 8.39 1.92
CA LEU A 7 7.70 7.60 2.39
C LEU A 7 6.95 8.22 3.56
N ASN A 8 7.58 9.11 4.32
CA ASN A 8 6.91 9.72 5.47
C ASN A 8 5.59 10.39 5.10
N LYS A 9 5.52 10.98 3.92
CA LYS A 9 4.28 11.63 3.47
C LYS A 9 3.21 10.64 3.04
N ALA A 10 3.60 9.40 2.75
CA ALA A 10 2.69 8.37 2.31
C ALA A 10 2.15 7.51 3.45
N LEU A 11 2.68 7.70 4.66
CA LEU A 11 2.32 6.89 5.82
C LEU A 11 1.54 7.70 6.84
N ASP A 12 0.62 7.03 7.53
CA ASP A 12 -0.03 7.59 8.68
C ASP A 12 1.03 7.84 9.76
N LYS A 13 0.89 8.94 10.53
CA LYS A 13 1.86 9.35 11.53
C LYS A 13 2.23 8.25 12.52
N ALA A 14 1.27 7.43 12.89
CA ALA A 14 1.51 6.35 13.85
C ALA A 14 2.51 5.33 13.32
N TYR A 15 2.78 5.30 12.03
CA TYR A 15 3.62 4.29 11.41
C TYR A 15 4.93 4.83 10.85
N GLU A 16 5.18 6.12 10.96
CA GLU A 16 6.38 6.74 10.38
C GLU A 16 7.70 6.21 10.95
N SER A 17 7.68 5.76 12.21
CA SER A 17 8.89 5.28 12.87
C SER A 17 9.10 3.77 12.74
N LYS A 18 8.21 3.06 12.09
CA LYS A 18 8.34 1.61 11.96
C LYS A 18 9.33 1.23 10.88
N ASN A 19 9.99 0.06 11.06
CA ASN A 19 10.86 -0.45 10.01
C ASN A 19 10.02 -1.01 8.87
N LEU A 20 10.67 -1.34 7.76
CA LEU A 20 9.97 -1.77 6.55
C LEU A 20 9.16 -3.05 6.76
N THR A 21 9.72 -4.03 7.46
CA THR A 21 9.01 -5.28 7.73
C THR A 21 7.75 -5.04 8.53
N GLU A 22 7.85 -4.21 9.57
CA GLU A 22 6.70 -3.86 10.38
C GLU A 22 5.63 -3.12 9.58
N LEU A 23 6.07 -2.23 8.69
CA LEU A 23 5.14 -1.51 7.83
C LEU A 23 4.40 -2.44 6.89
N LEU A 24 5.09 -3.41 6.31
CA LEU A 24 4.46 -4.36 5.40
C LEU A 24 3.42 -5.23 6.10
N ASP A 25 3.62 -5.51 7.37
CA ASP A 25 2.67 -6.31 8.16
C ASP A 25 1.61 -5.47 8.87
N SER A 26 1.67 -4.16 8.71
CA SER A 26 0.69 -3.25 9.29
C SER A 26 -0.60 -3.24 8.47
N PRO A 27 -1.73 -2.82 9.09
CA PRO A 27 -2.99 -2.69 8.35
C PRO A 27 -2.87 -1.74 7.17
N VAL A 28 -3.70 -1.93 6.17
CA VAL A 28 -3.71 -1.06 4.97
C VAL A 28 -3.93 0.40 5.37
N SER A 29 -4.66 0.65 6.43
CA SER A 29 -4.89 2.01 6.93
C SER A 29 -3.63 2.73 7.42
N ALA A 30 -2.49 2.01 7.51
CA ALA A 30 -1.20 2.66 7.77
C ALA A 30 -0.79 3.59 6.63
N LEU A 31 -1.33 3.38 5.45
CA LEU A 31 -1.06 4.25 4.31
C LEU A 31 -1.90 5.53 4.45
N ALA A 32 -1.24 6.68 4.33
CA ALA A 32 -1.95 7.95 4.39
C ALA A 32 -2.98 8.02 3.26
N GLY A 33 -4.19 8.41 3.59
CA GLY A 33 -5.27 8.48 2.62
C GLY A 33 -6.15 7.24 2.57
N VAL A 34 -5.77 6.15 3.25
CA VAL A 34 -6.61 4.96 3.34
C VAL A 34 -7.30 4.97 4.70
N SER A 35 -8.61 5.19 4.70
CA SER A 35 -9.40 5.22 5.94
C SER A 35 -9.66 3.80 6.43
N ASP A 36 -10.13 3.70 7.68
CA ASP A 36 -10.56 2.41 8.23
C ASP A 36 -11.69 1.80 7.42
N GLY A 37 -12.61 2.63 6.92
CA GLY A 37 -13.68 2.16 6.06
C GLY A 37 -13.17 1.60 4.73
N ASP A 38 -12.19 2.26 4.14
CA ASP A 38 -11.54 1.77 2.91
C ASP A 38 -10.85 0.44 3.17
N ALA A 39 -10.18 0.32 4.31
CA ALA A 39 -9.51 -0.93 4.67
C ALA A 39 -10.51 -2.07 4.85
N GLU A 40 -11.67 -1.79 5.45
CA GLU A 40 -12.73 -2.80 5.58
C GLU A 40 -13.24 -3.26 4.22
N HIS A 41 -13.42 -2.34 3.28
CA HIS A 41 -13.87 -2.67 1.94
C HIS A 41 -12.85 -3.53 1.19
N LEU A 42 -11.57 -3.23 1.33
CA LEU A 42 -10.50 -4.03 0.72
C LEU A 42 -10.46 -5.44 1.31
N ALA A 43 -10.64 -5.55 2.62
CA ALA A 43 -10.68 -6.86 3.27
C ALA A 43 -11.89 -7.68 2.79
N ALA A 44 -13.05 -7.04 2.68
CA ALA A 44 -14.26 -7.72 2.27
C ALA A 44 -14.23 -8.14 0.80
N ALA A 45 -13.69 -7.28 -0.07
CA ALA A 45 -13.72 -7.53 -1.51
C ALA A 45 -12.60 -8.47 -1.97
N PHE A 46 -11.39 -8.33 -1.40
CA PHE A 46 -10.20 -9.02 -1.90
C PHE A 46 -9.41 -9.76 -0.83
N GLY A 47 -9.85 -9.75 0.41
CA GLY A 47 -9.09 -10.36 1.50
C GLY A 47 -7.80 -9.61 1.84
N ILE A 48 -7.71 -8.35 1.44
CA ILE A 48 -6.52 -7.53 1.67
C ILE A 48 -6.63 -6.89 3.05
N LYS A 49 -5.71 -7.27 3.94
CA LYS A 49 -5.72 -6.79 5.32
C LYS A 49 -4.49 -5.95 5.66
N THR A 50 -3.35 -6.30 5.08
CA THR A 50 -2.07 -5.63 5.36
C THR A 50 -1.54 -4.92 4.14
N VAL A 51 -0.56 -4.04 4.36
CA VAL A 51 0.15 -3.37 3.27
C VAL A 51 0.77 -4.41 2.33
N ARG A 52 1.33 -5.47 2.91
CA ARG A 52 1.90 -6.57 2.12
C ARG A 52 0.83 -7.21 1.23
N ASP A 53 -0.35 -7.49 1.77
CA ASP A 53 -1.44 -8.09 1.00
C ASP A 53 -1.82 -7.21 -0.19
N LEU A 54 -1.90 -5.90 0.03
CA LEU A 54 -2.22 -4.97 -1.05
C LEU A 54 -1.15 -4.99 -2.13
N GLY A 55 0.12 -4.90 -1.72
CA GLY A 55 1.24 -4.83 -2.65
C GLY A 55 1.47 -6.12 -3.42
N THR A 56 1.05 -7.27 -2.88
CA THR A 56 1.21 -8.56 -3.55
C THR A 56 -0.05 -9.05 -4.23
N ASN A 57 -1.14 -8.29 -4.15
CA ASN A 57 -2.38 -8.67 -4.81
C ASN A 57 -2.19 -8.69 -6.33
N LYS A 58 -2.54 -9.81 -6.95
CA LYS A 58 -2.28 -10.03 -8.38
C LYS A 58 -2.99 -9.04 -9.29
N TYR A 59 -4.17 -8.59 -8.91
CA TYR A 59 -4.94 -7.68 -9.75
C TYR A 59 -4.35 -6.27 -9.73
N PHE A 60 -3.93 -5.80 -8.56
CA PHE A 60 -3.30 -4.49 -8.46
C PHE A 60 -1.95 -4.47 -9.14
N LYS A 61 -1.17 -5.54 -9.00
CA LYS A 61 0.11 -5.66 -9.68
C LYS A 61 -0.06 -5.65 -11.19
N LEU A 62 -1.02 -6.41 -11.69
CA LEU A 62 -1.31 -6.45 -13.11
C LEU A 62 -1.73 -5.08 -13.63
N ALA A 63 -2.62 -4.42 -12.91
CA ALA A 63 -3.08 -3.09 -13.33
C ALA A 63 -1.94 -2.09 -13.37
N GLN A 64 -1.04 -2.11 -12.38
CA GLN A 64 0.13 -1.24 -12.38
C GLN A 64 1.02 -1.50 -13.58
N GLY A 65 1.25 -2.77 -13.89
CA GLY A 65 2.06 -3.14 -15.05
C GLY A 65 1.46 -2.66 -16.36
N LEU A 66 0.14 -2.78 -16.49
CA LEU A 66 -0.55 -2.32 -17.69
C LEU A 66 -0.47 -0.80 -17.85
N VAL A 67 -0.58 -0.06 -16.75
CA VAL A 67 -0.43 1.38 -16.79
C VAL A 67 0.98 1.78 -17.24
N GLU A 68 1.99 1.11 -16.72
CA GLU A 68 3.36 1.38 -17.11
C GLU A 68 3.61 1.11 -18.58
N VAL A 69 3.10 -0.01 -19.09
CA VAL A 69 3.21 -0.33 -20.52
C VAL A 69 2.49 0.73 -21.36
N GLY A 70 1.32 1.16 -20.92
CA GLY A 70 0.57 2.20 -21.60
C GLY A 70 1.33 3.51 -21.67
N ASN A 71 2.05 3.86 -20.60
CA ASN A 71 2.87 5.07 -20.59
C ASN A 71 4.00 5.02 -21.62
N TYR A 72 4.56 3.84 -21.84
CA TYR A 72 5.61 3.67 -22.87
C TYR A 72 5.05 3.61 -24.27
N ALA A 73 3.93 2.95 -24.44
CA ALA A 73 3.33 2.73 -25.76
C ALA A 73 2.58 3.95 -26.26
N GLY A 74 2.09 4.74 -25.33
CA GLY A 74 1.26 5.85 -25.69
C GLY A 74 1.92 7.17 -25.75
#